data_a74723332c6cce876d46c1f2d7a8f812
#
_entry.id   a74723332c6cce876d46c1f2d7a8f812
#
_cell.length_a   1.000
_cell.length_b   1.000
_cell.length_c   1.000
_cell.angle_alpha   90.00
_cell.angle_beta   90.00
_cell.angle_gamma   90.00
#
_symmetry.space_group_name_H-M   'P 1'
#
loop_
_entity.id
_entity.type
_entity.pdbx_description
1 polymer ?
#
loop_
_entity_poly.entity_id
_entity_poly.type
_entity_poly.pdbx_seq_one_letter_code
_entity_poly.pdbx_strand_id
1 'polypeptide(L)'
;GQVAEVAHPEQANAGPRPGLYLSPPTTFDMTALVNIRLDTLRVQGFYLDPNEIEDFESNTNFAGGNINWQVTPKITVGATYVTIPRSDSRFRLPGGGSVPRQGEETLAVNLRLDDVLGLNGSWVQGEYAGQWDGSETRAWAGYAIVGWHAPGSGWQPSLSYRYSAFSGDDPATARYERYDPLMSGGLADWVQGINMKKLFGNANMNVHRVRATAKPAGNLTLTLDLFDFQARELNTIGGLPALDTLATHDVGREVTLRGDWVVSKR
;
A
#
# COMPACT_ATOMS: atom_id res chain seq x y z
N GLY A 1 3.44 1.06 8.39
CA GLY A 1 3.93 0.93 7.04
C GLY A 1 2.86 1.15 6.00
N GLN A 2 3.25 1.57 4.81
CA GLN A 2 2.32 1.87 3.70
C GLN A 2 2.25 0.74 2.66
N VAL A 3 3.17 -0.21 2.68
CA VAL A 3 3.21 -1.35 1.75
C VAL A 3 2.51 -2.56 2.35
N ALA A 4 2.69 -2.78 3.64
CA ALA A 4 2.06 -3.85 4.42
C ALA A 4 1.14 -3.30 5.52
N GLU A 5 0.58 -2.12 5.34
CA GLU A 5 -0.42 -1.62 6.26
C GLU A 5 -1.65 -2.52 6.17
N VAL A 6 -1.70 -3.47 7.06
CA VAL A 6 -2.94 -4.18 7.35
C VAL A 6 -3.88 -3.14 7.90
N ALA A 7 -4.80 -2.78 7.09
CA ALA A 7 -5.67 -1.65 7.19
C ALA A 7 -6.14 -1.36 8.61
N HIS A 8 -6.25 -0.09 8.91
CA HIS A 8 -7.33 0.31 9.81
C HIS A 8 -8.60 -0.44 9.38
N PRO A 9 -9.41 -0.98 10.31
CA PRO A 9 -10.66 -1.65 10.00
C PRO A 9 -11.56 -0.87 9.02
N GLU A 10 -11.40 0.46 9.02
CA GLU A 10 -12.08 1.41 8.12
C GLU A 10 -11.57 1.40 6.67
N GLN A 11 -10.47 0.72 6.37
CA GLN A 11 -9.82 0.75 5.05
C GLN A 11 -9.76 -0.61 4.34
N ALA A 12 -10.13 -1.68 5.01
CA ALA A 12 -10.27 -2.98 4.37
C ALA A 12 -11.45 -2.93 3.39
N ASN A 13 -11.18 -3.07 2.12
CA ASN A 13 -12.20 -3.12 1.10
C ASN A 13 -12.41 -4.57 0.66
N ALA A 14 -13.57 -5.08 0.91
CA ALA A 14 -14.10 -6.13 0.07
C ALA A 14 -14.13 -5.61 -1.38
N GLY A 15 -13.74 -6.42 -2.33
CA GLY A 15 -13.54 -6.12 -3.74
C GLY A 15 -14.57 -5.21 -4.43
N PRO A 16 -14.49 -4.99 -5.73
CA PRO A 16 -15.32 -4.01 -6.42
C PRO A 16 -16.79 -4.36 -6.28
N ARG A 17 -17.53 -3.63 -5.46
CA ARG A 17 -18.99 -3.70 -5.45
C ARG A 17 -19.49 -2.96 -6.68
N PRO A 18 -20.23 -3.61 -7.59
CA PRO A 18 -20.96 -2.91 -8.61
C PRO A 18 -22.08 -2.11 -7.93
N GLY A 19 -22.02 -0.80 -7.96
CA GLY A 19 -23.05 0.08 -7.43
C GLY A 19 -22.50 1.33 -6.76
N LEU A 20 -23.37 2.29 -6.58
CA LEU A 20 -23.07 3.54 -5.89
C LEU A 20 -22.53 3.26 -4.48
N TYR A 21 -21.40 3.85 -4.15
CA TYR A 21 -20.70 3.77 -2.86
C TYR A 21 -21.50 4.42 -1.70
N LEU A 22 -22.69 3.92 -1.43
CA LEU A 22 -23.58 4.42 -0.37
C LEU A 22 -23.48 3.65 0.94
N SER A 23 -22.70 2.56 0.98
CA SER A 23 -22.47 1.80 2.22
C SER A 23 -20.99 1.84 2.58
N PRO A 24 -20.64 1.68 3.88
CA PRO A 24 -19.25 1.55 4.29
C PRO A 24 -18.58 0.44 3.48
N PRO A 25 -17.38 0.71 2.93
CA PRO A 25 -16.74 -0.17 1.94
C PRO A 25 -16.28 -1.50 2.51
N THR A 26 -16.32 -1.71 3.81
CA THR A 26 -15.88 -2.97 4.41
C THR A 26 -16.52 -3.27 5.72
N THR A 27 -16.81 -4.53 5.87
CA THR A 27 -17.04 -5.15 7.15
C THR A 27 -16.09 -6.33 7.29
N PHE A 28 -15.67 -6.60 8.50
CA PHE A 28 -15.02 -7.86 8.85
C PHE A 28 -16.09 -8.74 9.52
N ASP A 29 -16.14 -10.01 9.17
CA ASP A 29 -16.95 -10.98 9.86
C ASP A 29 -16.41 -11.20 11.26
N MET A 30 -15.08 -11.24 11.38
CA MET A 30 -14.42 -11.30 12.67
C MET A 30 -13.16 -10.47 12.68
N THR A 31 -12.96 -9.71 13.75
CA THR A 31 -11.73 -8.97 14.01
C THR A 31 -11.33 -9.14 15.47
N ALA A 32 -10.09 -9.51 15.70
CA ALA A 32 -9.46 -9.46 17.02
C ALA A 32 -8.23 -8.56 16.94
N LEU A 33 -8.20 -7.55 17.79
CA LEU A 33 -7.09 -6.56 17.86
C LEU A 33 -6.60 -6.43 19.30
N VAL A 34 -5.29 -6.54 19.49
CA VAL A 34 -4.60 -6.25 20.74
C VAL A 34 -3.65 -5.09 20.49
N ASN A 35 -3.77 -4.03 21.28
CA ASN A 35 -2.91 -2.85 21.22
C ASN A 35 -2.22 -2.64 22.58
N ILE A 36 -0.90 -2.61 22.58
CA ILE A 36 -0.08 -2.29 23.74
C ILE A 36 0.71 -1.02 23.41
N ARG A 37 0.59 -0.01 24.27
CA ARG A 37 1.34 1.25 24.14
C ARG A 37 2.22 1.41 25.38
N LEU A 38 3.52 1.50 25.14
CA LEU A 38 4.55 1.66 26.15
C LEU A 38 5.38 2.89 25.76
N ASP A 39 4.97 4.07 26.22
CA ASP A 39 5.65 5.34 25.95
C ASP A 39 5.93 5.52 24.44
N THR A 40 7.17 5.25 24.02
CA THR A 40 7.62 5.38 22.61
C THR A 40 7.41 4.13 21.75
N LEU A 41 6.94 3.04 22.36
CA LEU A 41 6.75 1.75 21.69
C LEU A 41 5.26 1.42 21.58
N ARG A 42 4.84 1.02 20.37
CA ARG A 42 3.51 0.48 20.11
C ARG A 42 3.64 -0.92 19.53
N VAL A 43 2.95 -1.88 20.13
CA VAL A 43 2.85 -3.26 19.67
C VAL A 43 1.38 -3.58 19.41
N GLN A 44 1.09 -4.19 18.27
CA GLN A 44 -0.25 -4.64 17.91
C GLN A 44 -0.19 -6.10 17.49
N GLY A 45 -1.17 -6.88 17.93
CA GLY A 45 -1.49 -8.18 17.35
C GLY A 45 -2.87 -8.12 16.71
N PHE A 46 -3.09 -8.84 15.63
CA PHE A 46 -4.38 -8.84 14.95
C PHE A 46 -4.71 -10.19 14.32
N TYR A 47 -6.00 -10.45 14.26
CA TYR A 47 -6.62 -11.44 13.39
C TYR A 47 -7.78 -10.75 12.66
N LEU A 48 -7.84 -10.92 11.34
CA LEU A 48 -8.82 -10.26 10.48
C LEU A 48 -9.45 -11.31 9.56
N ASP A 49 -10.77 -11.34 9.57
CA ASP A 49 -11.60 -12.16 8.67
C ASP A 49 -12.46 -11.19 7.86
N PRO A 50 -12.03 -10.80 6.66
CA PRO A 50 -12.78 -9.87 5.82
C PRO A 50 -14.10 -10.49 5.38
N ASN A 51 -15.19 -9.72 5.49
CA ASN A 51 -16.47 -10.10 4.90
C ASN A 51 -16.37 -9.98 3.37
N GLU A 52 -16.37 -11.09 2.70
CA GLU A 52 -16.32 -11.19 1.25
C GLU A 52 -17.75 -11.29 0.67
N ILE A 53 -17.92 -10.91 -0.59
CA ILE A 53 -19.19 -11.07 -1.28
C ILE A 53 -19.34 -12.56 -1.63
N GLU A 54 -20.50 -13.14 -1.35
CA GLU A 54 -20.81 -14.58 -1.49
C GLU A 54 -20.35 -15.19 -2.83
N ASP A 55 -20.51 -14.46 -3.94
CA ASP A 55 -20.07 -14.91 -5.27
C ASP A 55 -18.54 -14.88 -5.47
N PHE A 56 -17.79 -14.24 -4.58
CA PHE A 56 -16.33 -14.05 -4.65
C PHE A 56 -15.64 -14.41 -3.34
N GLU A 57 -16.30 -15.19 -2.52
CA GLU A 57 -15.76 -15.63 -1.24
C GLU A 57 -14.51 -16.48 -1.44
N SER A 58 -13.42 -16.05 -0.84
CA SER A 58 -12.13 -16.73 -0.86
C SER A 58 -11.73 -17.35 0.48
N ASN A 59 -12.55 -17.17 1.50
CA ASN A 59 -12.28 -17.62 2.88
C ASN A 59 -10.91 -17.16 3.39
N THR A 60 -10.45 -15.99 2.95
CA THR A 60 -9.11 -15.50 3.28
C THR A 60 -9.10 -14.79 4.63
N ASN A 61 -8.27 -15.29 5.55
CA ASN A 61 -8.03 -14.59 6.81
C ASN A 61 -6.57 -14.17 6.93
N PHE A 62 -6.35 -13.13 7.73
CA PHE A 62 -5.03 -12.58 8.02
C PHE A 62 -4.78 -12.62 9.52
N ALA A 63 -3.58 -13.03 9.90
CA ALA A 63 -3.11 -12.93 11.27
C ALA A 63 -1.72 -12.30 11.29
N GLY A 64 -1.40 -11.58 12.35
CA GLY A 64 -0.09 -10.96 12.39
C GLY A 64 0.12 -10.00 13.55
N GLY A 65 1.15 -9.20 13.41
CA GLY A 65 1.50 -8.19 14.38
C GLY A 65 2.33 -7.07 13.79
N ASN A 66 2.29 -5.95 14.46
CA ASN A 66 3.03 -4.76 14.11
C ASN A 66 3.75 -4.21 15.35
N ILE A 67 4.95 -3.75 15.15
CA ILE A 67 5.72 -3.02 16.15
C ILE A 67 6.17 -1.69 15.54
N ASN A 68 5.94 -0.59 16.26
CA ASN A 68 6.42 0.74 15.92
C ASN A 68 7.14 1.32 17.14
N TRP A 69 8.35 1.79 16.94
CA TRP A 69 9.18 2.36 17.97
C TRP A 69 9.72 3.72 17.54
N GLN A 70 9.37 4.74 18.29
CA GLN A 70 9.97 6.06 18.19
C GLN A 70 11.27 6.07 18.99
N VAL A 71 12.37 5.71 18.31
CA VAL A 71 13.71 5.59 18.91
C VAL A 71 14.19 6.93 19.46
N THR A 72 13.91 8.00 18.73
CA THR A 72 14.11 9.40 19.14
C THR A 72 12.93 10.24 18.60
N PRO A 73 12.79 11.52 19.02
CA PRO A 73 11.77 12.41 18.42
C PRO A 73 11.84 12.54 16.88
N LYS A 74 13.00 12.18 16.28
CA LYS A 74 13.25 12.31 14.84
C LYS A 74 13.40 10.96 14.11
N ILE A 75 13.41 9.85 14.82
CA ILE A 75 13.64 8.51 14.25
C ILE A 75 12.54 7.58 14.69
N THR A 76 11.79 7.06 13.71
CA THR A 76 10.80 6.01 13.93
C THR A 76 11.16 4.80 13.08
N VAL A 77 11.13 3.62 13.69
CA VAL A 77 11.32 2.34 13.01
C VAL A 77 10.10 1.45 13.26
N GLY A 78 9.83 0.54 12.38
CA GLY A 78 8.74 -0.40 12.57
C GLY A 78 8.94 -1.68 11.77
N ALA A 79 8.20 -2.70 12.18
CA ALA A 79 8.08 -3.95 11.46
C ALA A 79 6.65 -4.47 11.54
N THR A 80 6.19 -5.09 10.47
CA THR A 80 4.88 -5.72 10.37
C THR A 80 5.07 -7.12 9.84
N TYR A 81 4.53 -8.12 10.53
CA TYR A 81 4.44 -9.49 10.05
C TYR A 81 2.98 -9.86 9.83
N VAL A 82 2.70 -10.48 8.70
CA VAL A 82 1.37 -10.97 8.32
C VAL A 82 1.50 -12.39 7.80
N THR A 83 0.59 -13.26 8.19
CA THR A 83 0.42 -14.58 7.58
C THR A 83 -1.02 -14.77 7.14
N ILE A 84 -1.24 -15.63 6.15
CA ILE A 84 -2.56 -16.02 5.63
C ILE A 84 -2.84 -17.47 6.06
N PRO A 85 -3.41 -17.69 7.27
CA PRO A 85 -3.65 -19.05 7.79
C PRO A 85 -4.62 -19.86 6.95
N ARG A 86 -5.56 -19.18 6.30
CA ARG A 86 -6.58 -19.78 5.44
C ARG A 86 -6.84 -18.91 4.23
N SER A 87 -6.94 -19.52 3.05
CA SER A 87 -7.42 -18.90 1.82
C SER A 87 -7.75 -19.99 0.79
N ASP A 88 -8.87 -19.85 0.10
CA ASP A 88 -9.23 -20.67 -1.06
C ASP A 88 -8.72 -20.04 -2.37
N SER A 89 -8.19 -18.81 -2.30
CA SER A 89 -7.59 -18.10 -3.43
C SER A 89 -6.32 -18.77 -3.92
N ARG A 90 -6.09 -18.67 -5.21
CA ARG A 90 -4.87 -19.15 -5.87
C ARG A 90 -4.31 -18.10 -6.81
N PHE A 91 -3.01 -17.95 -6.83
CA PHE A 91 -2.32 -17.12 -7.80
C PHE A 91 -2.07 -17.88 -9.09
N ARG A 92 -2.41 -17.28 -10.22
CA ARG A 92 -2.12 -17.85 -11.54
C ARG A 92 -0.68 -17.54 -11.93
N LEU A 93 0.01 -18.54 -12.47
CA LEU A 93 1.35 -18.39 -13.00
C LEU A 93 1.29 -18.02 -14.51
N PRO A 94 2.20 -17.18 -15.01
CA PRO A 94 2.27 -16.80 -16.43
C PRO A 94 2.45 -18.00 -17.36
N GLY A 95 3.22 -19.01 -16.93
CA GLY A 95 3.45 -20.27 -17.66
C GLY A 95 2.31 -21.28 -17.57
N GLY A 96 1.22 -20.96 -16.91
CA GLY A 96 0.10 -21.86 -16.62
C GLY A 96 0.22 -22.54 -15.25
N GLY A 97 -0.91 -23.00 -14.73
CA GLY A 97 -1.01 -23.51 -13.36
C GLY A 97 -1.30 -22.43 -12.34
N SER A 98 -1.24 -22.79 -11.05
CA SER A 98 -1.49 -21.86 -9.97
C SER A 98 -0.88 -22.34 -8.67
N VAL A 99 -0.50 -21.40 -7.80
CA VAL A 99 -0.03 -21.66 -6.43
C VAL A 99 -1.08 -21.18 -5.40
N PRO A 100 -1.22 -21.84 -4.25
CA PRO A 100 -2.15 -21.40 -3.22
C PRO A 100 -1.71 -20.05 -2.64
N ARG A 101 -2.67 -19.25 -2.18
CA ARG A 101 -2.41 -18.06 -1.37
C ARG A 101 -2.30 -18.39 0.12
N GLN A 102 -2.95 -19.48 0.53
CA GLN A 102 -2.86 -19.98 1.90
C GLN A 102 -1.41 -20.33 2.28
N GLY A 103 -0.98 -19.89 3.43
CA GLY A 103 0.39 -20.08 3.92
C GLY A 103 1.35 -18.96 3.53
N GLU A 104 0.90 -17.96 2.75
CA GLU A 104 1.74 -16.81 2.45
C GLU A 104 2.09 -16.04 3.73
N GLU A 105 3.33 -15.65 3.83
CA GLU A 105 3.89 -14.83 4.89
C GLU A 105 4.47 -13.55 4.31
N THR A 106 4.28 -12.44 5.00
CA THR A 106 4.81 -11.13 4.64
C THR A 106 5.53 -10.53 5.83
N LEU A 107 6.77 -10.08 5.62
CA LEU A 107 7.49 -9.24 6.57
C LEU A 107 7.80 -7.90 5.93
N ALA A 108 7.32 -6.83 6.53
CA ALA A 108 7.65 -5.46 6.15
C ALA A 108 8.46 -4.78 7.25
N VAL A 109 9.45 -3.98 6.85
CA VAL A 109 10.21 -3.11 7.75
C VAL A 109 10.17 -1.68 7.24
N ASN A 110 10.04 -0.72 8.14
CA ASN A 110 9.95 0.69 7.78
C ASN A 110 10.85 1.57 8.65
N LEU A 111 11.24 2.70 8.09
CA LEU A 111 12.05 3.72 8.73
C LEU A 111 11.54 5.10 8.33
N ARG A 112 11.47 6.02 9.30
CA ARG A 112 11.27 7.45 9.06
C ARG A 112 12.34 8.25 9.82
N LEU A 113 12.94 9.21 9.13
CA LEU A 113 13.87 10.17 9.65
C LEU A 113 13.34 11.58 9.39
N ASP A 114 13.25 12.40 10.43
CA ASP A 114 12.87 13.81 10.32
C ASP A 114 14.09 14.70 10.57
N ASP A 115 14.11 15.91 9.98
CA ASP A 115 15.21 16.89 10.02
C ASP A 115 16.56 16.29 9.58
N VAL A 116 16.55 15.62 8.45
CA VAL A 116 17.71 14.89 7.91
C VAL A 116 18.87 15.85 7.66
N LEU A 117 20.07 15.47 8.10
CA LEU A 117 21.30 16.29 8.00
C LEU A 117 21.17 17.69 8.64
N GLY A 118 20.27 17.86 9.61
CA GLY A 118 20.03 19.15 10.27
C GLY A 118 19.20 20.14 9.43
N LEU A 119 18.67 19.73 8.30
CA LEU A 119 17.76 20.53 7.48
C LEU A 119 16.35 20.51 8.07
N ASN A 120 15.98 21.59 8.77
CA ASN A 120 14.69 21.73 9.40
C ASN A 120 13.55 21.56 8.39
N GLY A 121 12.58 20.68 8.71
CA GLY A 121 11.44 20.35 7.85
C GLY A 121 11.72 19.32 6.77
N SER A 122 12.96 18.82 6.63
CA SER A 122 13.26 17.71 5.73
C SER A 122 12.88 16.36 6.35
N TRP A 123 12.56 15.39 5.53
CA TRP A 123 12.29 14.03 6.00
C TRP A 123 12.60 12.98 4.92
N VAL A 124 12.95 11.80 5.39
CA VAL A 124 13.10 10.60 4.56
C VAL A 124 12.27 9.49 5.19
N GLN A 125 11.58 8.73 4.36
CA GLN A 125 10.81 7.58 4.79
C GLN A 125 10.96 6.45 3.79
N GLY A 126 11.02 5.22 4.27
CA GLY A 126 11.05 4.04 3.41
C GLY A 126 10.45 2.83 4.07
N GLU A 127 10.08 1.87 3.24
CA GLU A 127 9.58 0.57 3.64
C GLU A 127 9.99 -0.47 2.61
N TYR A 128 10.28 -1.66 3.08
CA TYR A 128 10.50 -2.84 2.26
C TYR A 128 9.69 -4.00 2.83
N ALA A 129 9.00 -4.74 1.97
CA ALA A 129 8.24 -5.94 2.30
C ALA A 129 8.71 -7.10 1.43
N GLY A 130 8.96 -8.24 2.04
CA GLY A 130 9.18 -9.52 1.39
C GLY A 130 8.03 -10.46 1.66
N GLN A 131 7.65 -11.25 0.65
CA GLN A 131 6.58 -12.25 0.73
C GLN A 131 7.11 -13.62 0.31
N TRP A 132 6.67 -14.66 1.01
CA TRP A 132 7.06 -16.05 0.73
C TRP A 132 5.99 -17.02 1.25
N ASP A 133 6.00 -18.23 0.67
CA ASP A 133 5.31 -19.41 1.14
C ASP A 133 6.18 -20.65 0.86
N GLY A 134 7.18 -20.90 1.66
CA GLY A 134 8.13 -21.99 1.39
C GLY A 134 8.88 -21.78 0.07
N SER A 135 8.54 -22.55 -0.99
CA SER A 135 9.24 -22.52 -2.27
C SER A 135 8.44 -21.99 -3.46
N GLU A 136 7.15 -21.81 -3.30
CA GLU A 136 6.25 -21.49 -4.41
C GLU A 136 6.07 -19.98 -4.63
N THR A 137 6.16 -19.16 -3.59
CA THR A 137 6.03 -17.69 -3.66
C THR A 137 7.31 -17.01 -3.22
N ARG A 138 7.73 -15.98 -3.95
CA ARG A 138 8.85 -15.11 -3.59
C ARG A 138 8.66 -13.72 -4.20
N ALA A 139 7.92 -12.88 -3.53
CA ALA A 139 7.61 -11.54 -4.01
C ALA A 139 8.16 -10.46 -3.08
N TRP A 140 8.21 -9.23 -3.55
CA TRP A 140 8.66 -8.10 -2.76
C TRP A 140 8.04 -6.81 -3.24
N ALA A 141 7.97 -5.84 -2.33
CA ALA A 141 7.63 -4.46 -2.63
C ALA A 141 8.42 -3.50 -1.74
N GLY A 142 8.48 -2.25 -2.15
CA GLY A 142 9.09 -1.24 -1.32
C GLY A 142 8.86 0.17 -1.86
N TYR A 143 9.12 1.16 -1.00
CA TYR A 143 9.18 2.54 -1.43
C TYR A 143 10.22 3.33 -0.64
N ALA A 144 10.67 4.42 -1.25
CA ALA A 144 11.45 5.45 -0.58
C ALA A 144 10.86 6.83 -0.91
N ILE A 145 10.78 7.69 0.10
CA ILE A 145 10.31 9.07 -0.03
C ILE A 145 11.37 9.99 0.53
N VAL A 146 11.63 11.07 -0.18
CA VAL A 146 12.33 12.25 0.33
C VAL A 146 11.42 13.44 0.21
N GLY A 147 11.33 14.26 1.25
CA GLY A 147 10.47 15.42 1.26
C GLY A 147 11.01 16.56 2.11
N TRP A 148 10.40 17.71 1.89
CA TRP A 148 10.66 18.91 2.67
C TRP A 148 9.37 19.73 2.79
N HIS A 149 9.15 20.31 3.95
CA HIS A 149 8.10 21.30 4.18
C HIS A 149 8.72 22.58 4.73
N ALA A 150 8.17 23.74 4.35
CA ALA A 150 8.68 25.02 4.81
C ALA A 150 8.20 25.32 6.23
N PRO A 151 9.05 25.24 7.26
CA PRO A 151 8.69 25.57 8.62
C PRO A 151 8.32 27.06 8.74
N GLY A 152 7.23 27.36 9.45
CA GLY A 152 6.82 28.76 9.73
C GLY A 152 6.24 29.53 8.56
N SER A 153 6.12 28.95 7.38
CA SER A 153 5.41 29.57 6.24
C SER A 153 3.91 29.57 6.46
N GLY A 154 3.23 30.68 6.17
CA GLY A 154 1.77 30.78 6.32
C GLY A 154 1.00 29.79 5.43
N TRP A 155 1.55 29.42 4.27
CA TRP A 155 0.95 28.44 3.36
C TRP A 155 1.41 27.01 3.59
N GLN A 156 2.38 26.79 4.47
CA GLN A 156 2.95 25.49 4.78
C GLN A 156 3.22 24.63 3.53
N PRO A 157 3.94 25.16 2.52
CA PRO A 157 4.22 24.40 1.31
C PRO A 157 5.11 23.21 1.63
N SER A 158 4.84 22.10 0.96
CA SER A 158 5.72 20.92 0.98
C SER A 158 5.92 20.35 -0.40
N LEU A 159 7.09 19.74 -0.61
CA LEU A 159 7.43 19.02 -1.82
C LEU A 159 8.00 17.66 -1.43
N SER A 160 7.59 16.61 -2.10
CA SER A 160 8.16 15.29 -1.90
C SER A 160 8.27 14.51 -3.20
N TYR A 161 9.25 13.64 -3.26
CA TYR A 161 9.40 12.63 -4.29
C TYR A 161 9.32 11.25 -3.67
N ARG A 162 8.54 10.36 -4.27
CA ARG A 162 8.45 8.94 -3.90
C ARG A 162 8.75 8.07 -5.10
N TYR A 163 9.63 7.11 -4.90
CA TYR A 163 9.76 5.94 -5.75
C TYR A 163 9.14 4.74 -5.05
N SER A 164 8.28 4.00 -5.76
CA SER A 164 7.69 2.75 -5.28
C SER A 164 7.94 1.66 -6.30
N ALA A 165 8.22 0.46 -5.83
CA ALA A 165 8.45 -0.70 -6.68
C ALA A 165 7.73 -1.92 -6.10
N PHE A 166 7.08 -2.68 -6.98
CA PHE A 166 6.34 -3.89 -6.66
C PHE A 166 6.77 -4.98 -7.65
N SER A 167 7.22 -6.13 -7.15
CA SER A 167 7.66 -7.21 -8.02
C SER A 167 6.55 -7.68 -8.98
N GLY A 168 6.95 -8.05 -10.17
CA GLY A 168 6.15 -8.74 -11.17
C GLY A 168 6.47 -10.23 -11.17
N ASP A 169 5.77 -10.99 -11.98
CA ASP A 169 5.91 -12.43 -12.11
C ASP A 169 6.74 -12.75 -13.37
N ASP A 170 7.95 -13.23 -13.18
CA ASP A 170 8.85 -13.60 -14.30
C ASP A 170 8.33 -14.88 -14.97
N PRO A 171 7.92 -14.83 -16.26
CA PRO A 171 7.43 -16.01 -16.97
C PRO A 171 8.47 -17.10 -17.17
N ALA A 172 9.76 -16.82 -16.95
CA ALA A 172 10.83 -17.81 -17.04
C ALA A 172 10.98 -18.66 -15.78
N THR A 173 10.29 -18.32 -14.68
CA THR A 173 10.34 -19.08 -13.43
C THR A 173 9.06 -19.89 -13.22
N ALA A 174 9.16 -20.91 -12.37
CA ALA A 174 8.01 -21.69 -11.92
C ALA A 174 7.40 -21.17 -10.61
N ARG A 175 7.92 -20.05 -10.09
CA ARG A 175 7.47 -19.43 -8.83
C ARG A 175 6.53 -18.30 -9.12
N TYR A 176 5.64 -18.02 -8.17
CA TYR A 176 4.89 -16.77 -8.15
C TYR A 176 5.74 -15.66 -7.55
N GLU A 177 6.03 -14.63 -8.33
CA GLU A 177 6.93 -13.54 -7.94
C GLU A 177 6.25 -12.17 -7.95
N ARG A 178 4.98 -12.11 -8.34
CA ARG A 178 4.20 -10.86 -8.29
C ARG A 178 3.77 -10.55 -6.87
N TYR A 179 4.06 -9.32 -6.42
CA TYR A 179 3.67 -8.86 -5.09
C TYR A 179 2.15 -8.94 -4.88
N ASP A 180 1.72 -9.57 -3.79
CA ASP A 180 0.34 -9.54 -3.31
C ASP A 180 0.15 -8.33 -2.39
N PRO A 181 -0.69 -7.34 -2.75
CA PRO A 181 -0.97 -6.22 -1.87
C PRO A 181 -1.75 -6.60 -0.60
N LEU A 182 -1.98 -7.88 -0.34
CA LEU A 182 -2.72 -8.50 0.78
C LEU A 182 -4.18 -8.07 0.80
N MET A 183 -4.41 -6.78 0.97
CA MET A 183 -5.72 -6.13 0.94
C MET A 183 -5.68 -5.00 -0.07
N SER A 184 -6.63 -4.94 -0.96
CA SER A 184 -6.75 -3.90 -1.97
C SER A 184 -7.92 -2.99 -1.65
N GLY A 185 -7.76 -1.70 -1.88
CA GLY A 185 -8.85 -0.74 -1.82
C GLY A 185 -8.53 0.53 -1.04
N GLY A 186 -9.51 1.42 -0.99
CA GLY A 186 -9.38 2.69 -0.29
C GLY A 186 -8.77 3.82 -1.12
N LEU A 187 -8.83 5.02 -0.55
CA LEU A 187 -8.24 6.27 -1.08
C LEU A 187 -7.00 6.66 -0.27
N ALA A 188 -6.34 5.69 0.33
CA ALA A 188 -5.17 5.93 1.16
C ALA A 188 -3.99 6.45 0.33
N ASP A 189 -3.08 7.13 0.97
CA ASP A 189 -1.95 7.80 0.34
C ASP A 189 -0.93 6.83 -0.32
N TRP A 190 -0.98 5.56 0.09
CA TRP A 190 -0.17 4.48 -0.46
C TRP A 190 -0.67 3.95 -1.81
N VAL A 191 -1.92 4.26 -2.20
CA VAL A 191 -2.45 3.88 -3.51
C VAL A 191 -1.77 4.69 -4.62
N GLN A 192 -1.44 4.02 -5.71
CA GLN A 192 -0.71 4.62 -6.83
C GLN A 192 -1.70 5.28 -7.80
N GLY A 193 -1.87 6.60 -7.68
CA GLY A 193 -2.80 7.38 -8.48
C GLY A 193 -4.28 7.23 -8.07
N ILE A 194 -5.17 8.03 -8.62
CA ILE A 194 -6.62 7.97 -8.41
C ILE A 194 -7.30 7.16 -9.52
N ASN A 195 -6.90 7.38 -10.77
CA ASN A 195 -7.47 6.68 -11.92
C ASN A 195 -6.69 5.40 -12.22
N MET A 196 -5.36 5.47 -12.20
CA MET A 196 -4.52 4.32 -12.50
C MET A 196 -4.74 3.17 -11.51
N LYS A 197 -5.00 3.45 -10.22
CA LYS A 197 -5.34 2.42 -9.23
C LYS A 197 -6.60 1.60 -9.58
N LYS A 198 -7.50 2.13 -10.41
CA LYS A 198 -8.70 1.43 -10.86
C LYS A 198 -8.37 0.38 -11.92
N LEU A 199 -7.25 0.55 -12.60
CA LEU A 199 -6.76 -0.33 -13.65
C LEU A 199 -5.72 -1.32 -13.13
N PHE A 200 -4.90 -0.90 -12.15
CA PHE A 200 -3.76 -1.66 -11.64
C PHE A 200 -3.81 -1.75 -10.12
N GLY A 201 -3.47 -2.89 -9.58
CA GLY A 201 -3.13 -3.05 -8.17
C GLY A 201 -1.69 -2.57 -7.88
N ASN A 202 -1.30 -2.59 -6.60
CA ASN A 202 0.10 -2.38 -6.19
C ASN A 202 0.92 -3.65 -6.47
N ALA A 203 1.11 -3.99 -7.74
CA ALA A 203 1.84 -5.17 -8.19
C ALA A 203 2.46 -4.90 -9.56
N ASN A 204 3.57 -5.54 -9.86
CA ASN A 204 4.25 -5.50 -11.18
C ASN A 204 4.52 -4.08 -11.69
N MET A 205 4.88 -3.14 -10.81
CA MET A 205 5.07 -1.73 -11.21
C MET A 205 6.27 -1.07 -10.53
N ASN A 206 6.88 -0.14 -11.25
CA ASN A 206 7.66 0.96 -10.71
C ASN A 206 6.84 2.23 -10.86
N VAL A 207 6.78 3.03 -9.81
CA VAL A 207 6.00 4.28 -9.80
C VAL A 207 6.83 5.42 -9.24
N HIS A 208 6.97 6.47 -10.01
CA HIS A 208 7.53 7.74 -9.58
C HIS A 208 6.40 8.71 -9.24
N ARG A 209 6.45 9.36 -8.09
CA ARG A 209 5.49 10.38 -7.70
C ARG A 209 6.21 11.64 -7.23
N VAL A 210 5.87 12.77 -7.80
CA VAL A 210 6.17 14.08 -7.25
C VAL A 210 4.90 14.64 -6.66
N ARG A 211 4.95 15.05 -5.39
CA ARG A 211 3.81 15.66 -4.68
C ARG A 211 4.18 17.05 -4.19
N ALA A 212 3.34 18.03 -4.52
CA ALA A 212 3.35 19.35 -3.90
C ALA A 212 2.06 19.55 -3.09
N THR A 213 2.19 20.11 -1.88
CA THR A 213 1.03 20.50 -1.06
C THR A 213 1.17 21.93 -0.60
N ALA A 214 0.02 22.60 -0.37
CA ALA A 214 -0.03 23.91 0.25
C ALA A 214 -1.31 24.05 1.06
N LYS A 215 -1.28 24.85 2.12
CA LYS A 215 -2.44 25.21 2.95
C LYS A 215 -2.69 26.71 2.84
N PRO A 216 -3.33 27.20 1.75
CA PRO A 216 -3.56 28.63 1.55
C PRO A 216 -4.50 29.23 2.61
N ALA A 217 -5.31 28.40 3.27
CA ALA A 217 -6.12 28.77 4.42
C ALA A 217 -6.10 27.64 5.46
N GLY A 218 -6.39 27.96 6.72
CA GLY A 218 -6.34 26.97 7.82
C GLY A 218 -7.30 25.78 7.67
N ASN A 219 -8.31 25.91 6.80
CA ASN A 219 -9.30 24.87 6.51
C ASN A 219 -9.24 24.34 5.08
N LEU A 220 -8.24 24.74 4.27
CA LEU A 220 -8.08 24.31 2.87
C LEU A 220 -6.69 23.75 2.67
N THR A 221 -6.60 22.52 2.16
CA THR A 221 -5.35 21.90 1.71
C THR A 221 -5.46 21.63 0.21
N LEU A 222 -4.49 22.08 -0.55
CA LEU A 222 -4.32 21.77 -1.97
C LEU A 222 -3.19 20.75 -2.13
N THR A 223 -3.41 19.74 -2.96
CA THR A 223 -2.42 18.71 -3.28
C THR A 223 -2.35 18.50 -4.79
N LEU A 224 -1.15 18.59 -5.34
CA LEU A 224 -0.83 18.23 -6.72
C LEU A 224 0.05 17.00 -6.71
N ASP A 225 -0.37 15.94 -7.41
CA ASP A 225 0.42 14.74 -7.65
C ASP A 225 0.70 14.57 -9.14
N LEU A 226 1.95 14.27 -9.45
CA LEU A 226 2.40 13.86 -10.77
C LEU A 226 2.93 12.43 -10.65
N PHE A 227 2.39 11.52 -11.43
CA PHE A 227 2.81 10.12 -11.45
C PHE A 227 3.35 9.72 -12.82
N ASP A 228 4.35 8.84 -12.82
CA ASP A 228 4.84 8.08 -13.96
C ASP A 228 4.84 6.59 -13.59
N PHE A 229 4.24 5.74 -14.44
CA PHE A 229 4.02 4.33 -14.18
C PHE A 229 4.74 3.48 -15.21
N GLN A 230 5.49 2.50 -14.75
CA GLN A 230 6.22 1.56 -15.57
C GLN A 230 5.97 0.12 -15.09
N ALA A 231 5.59 -0.79 -15.97
CA ALA A 231 5.52 -2.21 -15.67
C ALA A 231 6.94 -2.79 -15.51
N ARG A 232 7.09 -3.73 -14.58
CA ARG A 232 8.34 -4.47 -14.41
C ARG A 232 8.44 -5.63 -15.37
N GLU A 233 7.35 -6.39 -15.52
CA GLU A 233 7.20 -7.50 -16.44
C GLU A 233 6.11 -7.19 -17.48
N LEU A 234 6.28 -7.67 -18.70
CA LEU A 234 5.32 -7.45 -19.81
C LEU A 234 4.13 -8.43 -19.74
N ASN A 235 3.70 -8.76 -18.55
CA ASN A 235 2.57 -9.62 -18.30
C ASN A 235 1.55 -8.93 -17.39
N THR A 236 0.66 -9.67 -16.74
CA THR A 236 -0.47 -9.10 -15.99
C THR A 236 -0.06 -8.05 -14.95
N ILE A 237 -0.69 -6.90 -15.00
CA ILE A 237 -0.60 -5.85 -13.99
C ILE A 237 -1.87 -5.89 -13.14
N GLY A 238 -1.77 -6.24 -11.86
CA GLY A 238 -2.91 -6.23 -10.96
C GLY A 238 -4.03 -7.21 -11.26
N GLY A 239 -3.78 -8.21 -12.10
CA GLY A 239 -4.71 -9.32 -12.33
C GLY A 239 -5.90 -9.02 -13.23
N LEU A 240 -5.92 -7.92 -13.97
CA LEU A 240 -6.94 -7.67 -14.98
C LEU A 240 -6.62 -8.47 -16.26
N PRO A 241 -7.50 -9.37 -16.72
CA PRO A 241 -7.25 -10.18 -17.91
C PRO A 241 -6.95 -9.37 -19.18
N ALA A 242 -7.54 -8.18 -19.32
CA ALA A 242 -7.28 -7.28 -20.44
C ALA A 242 -5.84 -6.73 -20.48
N LEU A 243 -5.05 -6.91 -19.42
CA LEU A 243 -3.68 -6.44 -19.28
C LEU A 243 -2.70 -7.61 -19.10
N ASP A 244 -3.09 -8.82 -19.50
CA ASP A 244 -2.25 -10.01 -19.37
C ASP A 244 -0.99 -9.95 -20.26
N THR A 245 -1.01 -9.12 -21.29
CA THR A 245 0.15 -8.89 -22.16
C THR A 245 0.27 -7.39 -22.44
N LEU A 246 1.40 -6.83 -22.08
CA LEU A 246 1.75 -5.46 -22.34
C LEU A 246 2.71 -5.38 -23.54
N ALA A 247 2.51 -4.38 -24.39
CA ALA A 247 3.41 -4.13 -25.53
C ALA A 247 4.70 -3.41 -25.12
N THR A 248 4.70 -2.73 -23.99
CA THR A 248 5.82 -1.90 -23.49
C THR A 248 5.77 -1.77 -21.98
N HIS A 249 6.92 -1.48 -21.38
CA HIS A 249 7.01 -1.17 -19.96
C HIS A 249 6.39 0.18 -19.58
N ASP A 250 6.25 1.12 -20.51
CA ASP A 250 5.59 2.41 -20.26
C ASP A 250 4.07 2.19 -20.16
N VAL A 251 3.55 2.36 -18.96
CA VAL A 251 2.11 2.19 -18.66
C VAL A 251 1.38 3.51 -18.77
N GLY A 252 2.05 4.64 -18.48
CA GLY A 252 1.46 5.97 -18.62
C GLY A 252 1.73 6.90 -17.45
N ARG A 253 1.03 8.03 -17.48
CA ARG A 253 1.18 9.12 -16.50
C ARG A 253 -0.16 9.58 -15.98
N GLU A 254 -0.16 10.08 -14.75
CA GLU A 254 -1.34 10.69 -14.14
C GLU A 254 -0.98 12.01 -13.48
N VAL A 255 -1.86 13.01 -13.68
CA VAL A 255 -1.81 14.28 -12.97
C VAL A 255 -3.09 14.39 -12.15
N THR A 256 -2.95 14.60 -10.85
CA THR A 256 -4.09 14.72 -9.92
C THR A 256 -3.98 16.03 -9.15
N LEU A 257 -5.04 16.82 -9.17
CA LEU A 257 -5.22 17.98 -8.29
C LEU A 257 -6.37 17.69 -7.33
N ARG A 258 -6.10 17.80 -6.02
CA ARG A 258 -7.09 17.61 -4.96
C ARG A 258 -7.16 18.86 -4.07
N GLY A 259 -8.37 19.24 -3.71
CA GLY A 259 -8.65 20.25 -2.69
C GLY A 259 -9.43 19.62 -1.54
N ASP A 260 -8.90 19.67 -0.33
CA ASP A 260 -9.56 19.21 0.90
C ASP A 260 -9.99 20.45 1.69
N TRP A 261 -11.30 20.66 1.79
CA TRP A 261 -11.88 21.82 2.46
C TRP A 261 -12.74 21.40 3.65
N VAL A 262 -12.35 21.82 4.83
CA VAL A 262 -13.13 21.63 6.07
C VAL A 262 -14.12 22.79 6.20
N VAL A 263 -15.39 22.55 5.87
CA VAL A 263 -16.44 23.56 5.85
C VAL A 263 -16.89 23.96 7.26
N SER A 264 -16.92 23.03 8.21
CA SER A 264 -17.20 23.30 9.62
C SER A 264 -16.43 22.35 10.53
N LYS A 265 -16.02 22.85 11.71
CA LYS A 265 -15.58 21.98 12.80
C LYS A 265 -16.84 21.55 13.57
N ARG A 266 -17.22 20.28 13.49
CA ARG A 266 -18.19 19.68 14.41
C ARG A 266 -17.48 19.12 15.63
#